data_f8b9ee91a158a78a85461ec7fb9c7010
#
_entry.id   f8b9ee91a158a78a85461ec7fb9c7010
#
_cell.length_a   1.000
_cell.length_b   1.000
_cell.length_c   1.000
_cell.angle_alpha   90.00
_cell.angle_beta   90.00
_cell.angle_gamma   90.00
#
_symmetry.space_group_name_H-M   'P 1'
#
loop_
_entity.id
_entity.type
_entity.pdbx_description
1 polymer ?
#
loop_
_entity_poly.entity_id
_entity_poly.type
_entity_poly.pdbx_seq_one_letter_code
_entity_poly.pdbx_strand_id
1 'polypeptide(L)'
;MAKTETITSAVNPLLKDVRRAIARGTLTEQGWSVAETFHLLEEALRSDCEVKTVLVAESVRTAAEAHVRRLAGVKVVVLPDALLQSVSGTETSQGVMALVKPPVWKLEQLFRGCPLVVVLDGLQDPGNAGAIARAAEAFGSTGLLFLKGTVSPYNPKTLRASAGSLFRIPFLHGVDAALARAALRQNKVELYAGVPARAGSAVRSLADADFSGPCGLVIGNEARGVGAELRSAALDISIPTVGVESLNAAVAAGILLYEARRQRALRP
;
A
#
# COMPACT_ATOMS: atom_id res chain seq x y z
N MET A 1 -20.60 -18.60 16.10
CA MET A 1 -21.33 -18.15 14.90
C MET A 1 -21.17 -16.65 14.77
N ALA A 2 -21.02 -16.12 13.58
CA ALA A 2 -20.99 -14.69 13.33
C ALA A 2 -22.32 -14.04 13.77
N LYS A 3 -22.27 -12.90 14.47
CA LYS A 3 -23.47 -12.16 14.87
C LYS A 3 -23.95 -11.35 13.66
N THR A 4 -25.17 -11.63 13.20
CA THR A 4 -25.76 -10.90 12.07
C THR A 4 -26.69 -9.80 12.58
N GLU A 5 -26.60 -8.61 11.95
CA GLU A 5 -27.44 -7.44 12.20
C GLU A 5 -27.87 -6.84 10.85
N THR A 6 -29.05 -6.26 10.79
CA THR A 6 -29.51 -5.53 9.59
C THR A 6 -29.57 -4.04 9.87
N ILE A 7 -29.01 -3.23 8.97
CA ILE A 7 -29.07 -1.76 9.01
C ILE A 7 -29.76 -1.26 7.74
N THR A 8 -30.84 -0.53 7.91
CA THR A 8 -31.62 0.07 6.81
C THR A 8 -31.49 1.59 6.74
N SER A 9 -31.01 2.21 7.82
CA SER A 9 -30.91 3.68 7.93
C SER A 9 -29.58 4.21 7.40
N ALA A 10 -29.65 5.10 6.42
CA ALA A 10 -28.48 5.79 5.85
C ALA A 10 -27.76 6.72 6.85
N VAL A 11 -28.42 7.12 7.93
CA VAL A 11 -27.85 7.98 8.98
C VAL A 11 -27.21 7.19 10.13
N ASN A 12 -27.13 5.86 9.99
CA ASN A 12 -26.46 5.01 10.99
C ASN A 12 -25.00 5.49 11.23
N PRO A 13 -24.56 5.62 12.50
CA PRO A 13 -23.21 6.09 12.83
C PRO A 13 -22.10 5.30 12.18
N LEU A 14 -22.20 3.96 12.12
CA LEU A 14 -21.21 3.10 11.46
C LEU A 14 -21.07 3.46 9.97
N LEU A 15 -22.18 3.64 9.25
CA LEU A 15 -22.13 3.99 7.83
C LEU A 15 -21.61 5.41 7.58
N LYS A 16 -21.88 6.35 8.48
CA LYS A 16 -21.31 7.70 8.40
C LYS A 16 -19.79 7.68 8.57
N ASP A 17 -19.29 6.88 9.52
CA ASP A 17 -17.86 6.73 9.76
C ASP A 17 -17.16 6.06 8.58
N VAL A 18 -17.73 4.98 8.05
CA VAL A 18 -17.20 4.29 6.86
C VAL A 18 -17.16 5.23 5.64
N ARG A 19 -18.24 5.97 5.35
CA ARG A 19 -18.23 6.97 4.25
C ARG A 19 -17.13 8.00 4.42
N ARG A 20 -16.95 8.51 5.64
CA ARG A 20 -15.90 9.50 5.94
C ARG A 20 -14.51 8.90 5.73
N ALA A 21 -14.28 7.68 6.21
CA ALA A 21 -13.02 6.97 6.02
C ALA A 21 -12.70 6.77 4.53
N ILE A 22 -13.67 6.34 3.74
CA ILE A 22 -13.55 6.17 2.29
C ILE A 22 -13.24 7.51 1.61
N ALA A 23 -14.03 8.55 1.88
CA ALA A 23 -13.89 9.85 1.24
C ALA A 23 -12.55 10.52 1.55
N ARG A 24 -12.00 10.33 2.74
CA ARG A 24 -10.71 10.89 3.16
C ARG A 24 -9.52 9.97 2.90
N GLY A 25 -9.73 8.71 2.53
CA GLY A 25 -8.68 7.72 2.39
C GLY A 25 -7.96 7.43 3.71
N THR A 26 -8.70 7.39 4.82
CA THR A 26 -8.16 7.22 6.18
C THR A 26 -8.78 6.01 6.87
N LEU A 27 -8.30 5.69 8.06
CA LEU A 27 -8.99 4.76 8.95
C LEU A 27 -10.30 5.36 9.47
N THR A 28 -11.23 4.48 9.89
CA THR A 28 -12.42 4.85 10.66
C THR A 28 -12.01 5.43 12.02
N GLU A 29 -12.93 6.05 12.76
CA GLU A 29 -12.67 6.57 14.13
C GLU A 29 -12.14 5.50 15.09
N GLN A 30 -12.51 4.26 14.85
CA GLN A 30 -12.05 3.11 15.64
C GLN A 30 -10.72 2.51 15.14
N GLY A 31 -10.10 3.10 14.13
CA GLY A 31 -8.81 2.66 13.61
C GLY A 31 -8.90 1.47 12.64
N TRP A 32 -10.02 1.28 11.93
CA TRP A 32 -10.19 0.22 10.95
C TRP A 32 -10.05 0.75 9.53
N SER A 33 -9.39 -0.01 8.66
CA SER A 33 -9.36 0.22 7.22
C SER A 33 -10.60 -0.37 6.55
N VAL A 34 -11.03 0.22 5.44
CA VAL A 34 -12.16 -0.25 4.64
C VAL A 34 -11.64 -1.02 3.44
N ALA A 35 -11.79 -2.33 3.46
CA ALA A 35 -11.41 -3.23 2.39
C ALA A 35 -12.64 -3.59 1.56
N GLU A 36 -12.77 -2.99 0.38
CA GLU A 36 -13.86 -3.24 -0.55
C GLU A 36 -13.45 -4.35 -1.52
N THR A 37 -14.16 -5.38 -1.63
CA THR A 37 -14.15 -6.54 -2.53
C THR A 37 -14.03 -7.87 -1.78
N PHE A 38 -14.56 -8.94 -2.37
CA PHE A 38 -14.37 -10.30 -1.82
C PHE A 38 -12.90 -10.70 -1.75
N HIS A 39 -12.10 -10.32 -2.77
CA HIS A 39 -10.67 -10.61 -2.78
C HIS A 39 -9.95 -9.99 -1.58
N LEU A 40 -10.20 -8.71 -1.26
CA LEU A 40 -9.58 -8.07 -0.10
C LEU A 40 -10.08 -8.64 1.24
N LEU A 41 -11.35 -9.07 1.32
CA LEU A 41 -11.85 -9.80 2.48
C LEU A 41 -11.06 -11.10 2.66
N GLU A 42 -10.88 -11.90 1.60
CA GLU A 42 -10.10 -13.14 1.65
C GLU A 42 -8.64 -12.89 2.05
N GLU A 43 -8.00 -11.88 1.47
CA GLU A 43 -6.62 -11.53 1.78
C GLU A 43 -6.46 -11.05 3.23
N ALA A 44 -7.42 -10.28 3.75
CA ALA A 44 -7.43 -9.90 5.16
C ALA A 44 -7.59 -11.12 6.09
N LEU A 45 -8.44 -12.08 5.71
CA LEU A 45 -8.64 -13.32 6.46
C LEU A 45 -7.43 -14.29 6.42
N ARG A 46 -6.60 -14.20 5.39
CA ARG A 46 -5.35 -14.99 5.24
C ARG A 46 -4.14 -14.32 5.87
N SER A 47 -4.28 -13.05 6.26
CA SER A 47 -3.22 -12.27 6.91
C SER A 47 -3.42 -12.25 8.43
N ASP A 48 -2.47 -11.69 9.16
CA ASP A 48 -2.57 -11.48 10.62
C ASP A 48 -3.50 -10.29 11.00
N CYS A 49 -4.36 -9.85 10.08
CA CYS A 49 -5.31 -8.78 10.32
C CYS A 49 -6.54 -9.28 11.08
N GLU A 50 -7.05 -8.44 11.96
CA GLU A 50 -8.31 -8.70 12.64
C GLU A 50 -9.47 -8.13 11.81
N VAL A 51 -10.32 -9.02 11.24
CA VAL A 51 -11.57 -8.63 10.59
C VAL A 51 -12.66 -8.45 11.65
N LYS A 52 -13.12 -7.22 11.85
CA LYS A 52 -14.11 -6.86 12.89
C LYS A 52 -15.54 -6.99 12.40
N THR A 53 -15.82 -6.45 11.23
CA THR A 53 -17.16 -6.34 10.69
C THR A 53 -17.11 -6.51 9.18
N VAL A 54 -18.06 -7.24 8.63
CA VAL A 54 -18.29 -7.33 7.19
C VAL A 54 -19.65 -6.71 6.90
N LEU A 55 -19.64 -5.61 6.14
CA LEU A 55 -20.84 -4.99 5.58
C LEU A 55 -21.16 -5.70 4.27
N VAL A 56 -22.38 -6.14 4.08
CA VAL A 56 -22.77 -6.96 2.94
C VAL A 56 -24.12 -6.54 2.39
N ALA A 57 -24.23 -6.45 1.06
CA ALA A 57 -25.51 -6.26 0.39
C ALA A 57 -26.39 -7.51 0.53
N GLU A 58 -27.70 -7.33 0.61
CA GLU A 58 -28.66 -8.44 0.72
C GLU A 58 -28.47 -9.47 -0.40
N SER A 59 -28.24 -9.02 -1.63
CA SER A 59 -28.07 -9.87 -2.82
C SER A 59 -26.88 -10.84 -2.74
N VAL A 60 -25.81 -10.49 -2.01
CA VAL A 60 -24.57 -11.31 -1.90
C VAL A 60 -24.34 -11.86 -0.49
N ARG A 61 -25.33 -11.76 0.40
CA ARG A 61 -25.25 -12.18 1.80
C ARG A 61 -24.72 -13.61 1.95
N THR A 62 -25.30 -14.55 1.25
CA THR A 62 -24.94 -15.97 1.35
C THR A 62 -23.47 -16.22 0.98
N ALA A 63 -22.97 -15.54 -0.08
CA ALA A 63 -21.59 -15.62 -0.49
C ALA A 63 -20.65 -15.06 0.58
N ALA A 64 -20.94 -13.88 1.13
CA ALA A 64 -20.13 -13.26 2.17
C ALA A 64 -20.14 -14.07 3.48
N GLU A 65 -21.28 -14.59 3.90
CA GLU A 65 -21.39 -15.45 5.09
C GLU A 65 -20.55 -16.73 4.95
N ALA A 66 -20.43 -17.29 3.74
CA ALA A 66 -19.61 -18.47 3.49
C ALA A 66 -18.12 -18.21 3.82
N HIS A 67 -17.60 -17.01 3.54
CA HIS A 67 -16.21 -16.61 3.84
C HIS A 67 -15.96 -16.47 5.35
N VAL A 68 -16.94 -16.00 6.11
CA VAL A 68 -16.76 -15.69 7.54
C VAL A 68 -17.40 -16.72 8.49
N ARG A 69 -18.10 -17.74 7.97
CA ARG A 69 -18.86 -18.72 8.77
C ARG A 69 -18.03 -19.40 9.87
N ARG A 70 -16.75 -19.64 9.62
CA ARG A 70 -15.85 -20.35 10.56
C ARG A 70 -15.12 -19.41 11.51
N LEU A 71 -15.33 -18.10 11.43
CA LEU A 71 -14.61 -17.12 12.23
C LEU A 71 -15.43 -16.74 13.45
N ALA A 72 -14.84 -16.89 14.63
CA ALA A 72 -15.42 -16.36 15.85
C ALA A 72 -15.21 -14.84 15.93
N GLY A 73 -16.23 -14.11 16.39
CA GLY A 73 -16.12 -12.68 16.69
C GLY A 73 -16.31 -11.73 15.51
N VAL A 74 -16.47 -12.22 14.28
CA VAL A 74 -16.79 -11.36 13.12
C VAL A 74 -18.28 -10.99 13.16
N LYS A 75 -18.57 -9.68 13.04
CA LYS A 75 -19.93 -9.17 12.90
C LYS A 75 -20.29 -9.05 11.42
N VAL A 76 -21.42 -9.60 11.01
CA VAL A 76 -21.97 -9.41 9.66
C VAL A 76 -23.10 -8.40 9.73
N VAL A 77 -23.00 -7.33 8.95
CA VAL A 77 -24.01 -6.28 8.85
C VAL A 77 -24.61 -6.29 7.46
N VAL A 78 -25.88 -6.67 7.38
CA VAL A 78 -26.62 -6.74 6.12
C VAL A 78 -27.25 -5.38 5.81
N LEU A 79 -27.09 -4.92 4.59
CA LEU A 79 -27.60 -3.65 4.08
C LEU A 79 -28.43 -3.88 2.81
N PRO A 80 -29.48 -3.09 2.57
CA PRO A 80 -30.05 -2.99 1.23
C PRO A 80 -28.98 -2.64 0.19
N ASP A 81 -29.04 -3.22 -0.99
CA ASP A 81 -28.02 -3.08 -2.06
C ASP A 81 -27.75 -1.60 -2.39
N ALA A 82 -28.81 -0.80 -2.57
CA ALA A 82 -28.71 0.63 -2.83
C ALA A 82 -27.99 1.39 -1.69
N LEU A 83 -28.20 0.97 -0.44
CA LEU A 83 -27.55 1.59 0.72
C LEU A 83 -26.07 1.27 0.75
N LEU A 84 -25.68 0.02 0.54
CA LEU A 84 -24.25 -0.36 0.46
C LEU A 84 -23.58 0.36 -0.71
N GLN A 85 -24.20 0.39 -1.89
CA GLN A 85 -23.67 1.13 -3.05
C GLN A 85 -23.45 2.61 -2.73
N SER A 86 -24.34 3.25 -1.98
CA SER A 86 -24.21 4.66 -1.57
C SER A 86 -23.06 4.93 -0.59
N VAL A 87 -22.54 3.89 0.06
CA VAL A 87 -21.40 3.95 0.98
C VAL A 87 -20.09 3.64 0.25
N SER A 88 -20.15 2.85 -0.82
CA SER A 88 -18.98 2.40 -1.57
C SER A 88 -18.21 3.54 -2.22
N GLY A 89 -16.89 3.40 -2.27
CA GLY A 89 -15.98 4.27 -3.02
C GLY A 89 -15.79 3.84 -4.48
N THR A 90 -16.57 2.86 -4.96
CA THR A 90 -16.52 2.36 -6.36
C THR A 90 -17.83 2.59 -7.06
N GLU A 91 -17.79 2.87 -8.37
CA GLU A 91 -18.98 2.99 -9.21
C GLU A 91 -19.77 1.67 -9.26
N THR A 92 -19.07 0.55 -9.25
CA THR A 92 -19.65 -0.79 -9.24
C THR A 92 -19.12 -1.57 -8.04
N SER A 93 -19.91 -1.63 -6.96
CA SER A 93 -19.57 -2.40 -5.77
C SER A 93 -19.82 -3.89 -5.99
N GLN A 94 -18.95 -4.75 -5.44
CA GLN A 94 -19.20 -6.19 -5.34
C GLN A 94 -20.17 -6.57 -4.21
N GLY A 95 -20.75 -5.58 -3.53
CA GLY A 95 -21.69 -5.81 -2.44
C GLY A 95 -21.05 -6.24 -1.12
N VAL A 96 -19.74 -6.09 -0.94
CA VAL A 96 -19.04 -6.46 0.29
C VAL A 96 -17.98 -5.42 0.66
N MET A 97 -17.90 -5.11 1.96
CA MET A 97 -16.83 -4.31 2.57
C MET A 97 -16.44 -4.94 3.90
N ALA A 98 -15.16 -5.14 4.13
CA ALA A 98 -14.63 -5.58 5.42
C ALA A 98 -14.00 -4.41 6.18
N LEU A 99 -14.33 -4.29 7.45
CA LEU A 99 -13.64 -3.41 8.39
C LEU A 99 -12.52 -4.21 9.04
N VAL A 100 -11.30 -3.86 8.67
CA VAL A 100 -10.09 -4.61 9.00
C VAL A 100 -9.21 -3.75 9.89
N LYS A 101 -8.80 -4.27 11.03
CA LYS A 101 -7.77 -3.62 11.85
C LYS A 101 -6.41 -3.93 11.23
N PRO A 102 -5.75 -2.93 10.65
CA PRO A 102 -4.46 -3.17 10.03
C PRO A 102 -3.41 -3.52 11.09
N PRO A 103 -2.36 -4.28 10.72
CA PRO A 103 -1.23 -4.52 11.60
C PRO A 103 -0.56 -3.20 12.00
N VAL A 104 -0.07 -3.14 13.23
CA VAL A 104 0.73 -2.00 13.70
C VAL A 104 2.20 -2.37 13.52
N TRP A 105 2.83 -1.73 12.55
CA TRP A 105 4.24 -1.96 12.24
C TRP A 105 5.16 -1.02 13.02
N LYS A 106 6.34 -1.51 13.38
CA LYS A 106 7.41 -0.73 13.99
C LYS A 106 8.53 -0.51 13.00
N LEU A 107 9.27 0.58 13.18
CA LEU A 107 10.35 0.98 12.28
C LEU A 107 11.41 -0.12 12.11
N GLU A 108 11.75 -0.82 13.19
CA GLU A 108 12.78 -1.87 13.20
C GLU A 108 12.40 -3.07 12.30
N GLN A 109 11.11 -3.25 12.05
CA GLN A 109 10.63 -4.34 11.19
C GLN A 109 10.99 -4.15 9.72
N LEU A 110 11.18 -2.89 9.30
CA LEU A 110 11.57 -2.55 7.92
C LEU A 110 13.06 -2.86 7.65
N PHE A 111 13.85 -2.99 8.70
CA PHE A 111 15.31 -3.17 8.60
C PHE A 111 15.81 -4.57 8.96
N ARG A 112 14.94 -5.57 8.92
CA ARG A 112 15.31 -6.96 9.22
C ARG A 112 16.16 -7.59 8.11
N GLY A 113 17.15 -8.38 8.49
CA GLY A 113 18.02 -9.12 7.56
C GLY A 113 18.84 -8.17 6.67
N CYS A 114 18.79 -8.37 5.35
CA CYS A 114 19.36 -7.45 4.37
C CYS A 114 18.25 -6.51 3.85
N PRO A 115 18.09 -5.29 4.40
CA PRO A 115 16.97 -4.42 4.06
C PRO A 115 16.86 -4.09 2.57
N LEU A 116 15.62 -4.13 2.07
CA LEU A 116 15.21 -3.56 0.80
C LEU A 116 13.97 -2.71 1.11
N VAL A 117 14.14 -1.41 1.29
CA VAL A 117 13.06 -0.51 1.70
C VAL A 117 12.60 0.33 0.51
N VAL A 118 11.31 0.38 0.26
CA VAL A 118 10.76 1.30 -0.74
C VAL A 118 10.28 2.57 -0.03
N VAL A 119 10.71 3.72 -0.53
CA VAL A 119 10.32 5.03 -0.01
C VAL A 119 9.47 5.75 -1.06
N LEU A 120 8.22 6.04 -0.70
CA LEU A 120 7.29 6.80 -1.54
C LEU A 120 7.30 8.25 -1.09
N ASP A 121 7.85 9.13 -1.92
CA ASP A 121 8.07 10.54 -1.61
C ASP A 121 7.10 11.44 -2.38
N GLY A 122 5.96 11.73 -1.76
CA GLY A 122 4.94 12.61 -2.31
C GLY A 122 4.14 12.03 -3.48
N LEU A 123 4.13 10.71 -3.65
CA LEU A 123 3.33 10.02 -4.67
C LEU A 123 1.85 10.26 -4.44
N GLN A 124 1.11 10.71 -5.49
CA GLN A 124 -0.28 11.13 -5.35
C GLN A 124 -1.30 10.12 -5.87
N ASP A 125 -0.95 9.33 -6.88
CA ASP A 125 -1.88 8.35 -7.44
C ASP A 125 -1.99 7.11 -6.54
N PRO A 126 -3.21 6.81 -6.02
CA PRO A 126 -3.42 5.66 -5.15
C PRO A 126 -3.26 4.32 -5.87
N GLY A 127 -3.48 4.28 -7.19
CA GLY A 127 -3.23 3.10 -8.00
C GLY A 127 -1.74 2.76 -8.07
N ASN A 128 -0.89 3.78 -8.32
CA ASN A 128 0.55 3.63 -8.31
C ASN A 128 1.06 3.17 -6.94
N ALA A 129 0.61 3.82 -5.86
CA ALA A 129 1.04 3.45 -4.51
C ALA A 129 0.69 2.00 -4.14
N GLY A 130 -0.52 1.55 -4.48
CA GLY A 130 -0.94 0.17 -4.26
C GLY A 130 -0.17 -0.83 -5.12
N ALA A 131 0.02 -0.53 -6.42
CA ALA A 131 0.80 -1.38 -7.32
C ALA A 131 2.26 -1.51 -6.88
N ILE A 132 2.87 -0.42 -6.38
CA ILE A 132 4.22 -0.44 -5.80
C ILE A 132 4.27 -1.32 -4.55
N ALA A 133 3.29 -1.22 -3.66
CA ALA A 133 3.22 -2.06 -2.47
C ALA A 133 3.12 -3.56 -2.83
N ARG A 134 2.34 -3.88 -3.87
CA ARG A 134 2.24 -5.25 -4.40
C ARG A 134 3.55 -5.74 -5.00
N ALA A 135 4.23 -4.92 -5.80
CA ALA A 135 5.53 -5.25 -6.38
C ALA A 135 6.59 -5.40 -5.27
N ALA A 136 6.58 -4.54 -4.24
CA ALA A 136 7.47 -4.60 -3.11
C ALA A 136 7.37 -5.93 -2.35
N GLU A 137 6.14 -6.40 -2.06
CA GLU A 137 5.94 -7.72 -1.47
C GLU A 137 6.43 -8.84 -2.39
N ALA A 138 6.05 -8.81 -3.67
CA ALA A 138 6.40 -9.84 -4.65
C ALA A 138 7.91 -10.02 -4.83
N PHE A 139 8.67 -8.93 -4.77
CA PHE A 139 10.13 -8.95 -4.96
C PHE A 139 10.93 -8.94 -3.64
N GLY A 140 10.26 -9.14 -2.49
CA GLY A 140 10.91 -9.36 -1.21
C GLY A 140 11.46 -8.09 -0.57
N SER A 141 10.80 -6.94 -0.77
CA SER A 141 11.06 -5.75 0.02
C SER A 141 10.75 -6.01 1.50
N THR A 142 11.61 -5.48 2.38
CA THR A 142 11.43 -5.62 3.83
C THR A 142 10.42 -4.65 4.40
N GLY A 143 10.05 -3.61 3.66
CA GLY A 143 9.00 -2.68 4.04
C GLY A 143 8.92 -1.43 3.18
N LEU A 144 7.89 -0.61 3.47
CA LEU A 144 7.63 0.65 2.77
C LEU A 144 7.58 1.83 3.74
N LEU A 145 8.03 2.98 3.27
CA LEU A 145 7.86 4.28 3.92
C LEU A 145 6.99 5.17 3.03
N PHE A 146 5.80 5.50 3.49
CA PHE A 146 4.95 6.53 2.89
C PHE A 146 5.25 7.85 3.58
N LEU A 147 5.99 8.73 2.93
CA LEU A 147 6.34 10.02 3.51
C LEU A 147 5.13 10.95 3.59
N LYS A 148 5.24 12.01 4.39
CA LYS A 148 4.25 13.08 4.42
C LYS A 148 4.01 13.63 3.02
N GLY A 149 2.74 13.83 2.67
CA GLY A 149 2.36 14.24 1.32
C GLY A 149 2.19 13.10 0.32
N THR A 150 2.46 11.87 0.69
CA THR A 150 2.11 10.67 -0.11
C THR A 150 0.68 10.26 0.18
N VAL A 151 0.00 9.73 -0.84
CA VAL A 151 -1.34 9.17 -0.71
C VAL A 151 -1.39 8.12 0.40
N SER A 152 -2.48 8.09 1.14
CA SER A 152 -2.63 7.18 2.28
C SER A 152 -2.62 5.71 1.86
N PRO A 153 -1.91 4.82 2.58
CA PRO A 153 -2.01 3.37 2.37
C PRO A 153 -3.40 2.82 2.67
N TYR A 154 -4.21 3.56 3.46
CA TYR A 154 -5.58 3.18 3.80
C TYR A 154 -6.63 3.71 2.83
N ASN A 155 -6.22 4.44 1.79
CA ASN A 155 -7.14 4.82 0.73
C ASN A 155 -7.69 3.54 0.06
N PRO A 156 -9.01 3.38 -0.10
CA PRO A 156 -9.59 2.16 -0.66
C PRO A 156 -9.06 1.79 -2.04
N LYS A 157 -8.73 2.78 -2.88
CA LYS A 157 -8.12 2.55 -4.18
C LYS A 157 -6.68 2.04 -4.04
N THR A 158 -5.90 2.52 -3.05
CA THR A 158 -4.57 2.00 -2.73
C THR A 158 -4.65 0.56 -2.24
N LEU A 159 -5.57 0.26 -1.32
CA LEU A 159 -5.78 -1.10 -0.82
C LEU A 159 -6.18 -2.06 -1.95
N ARG A 160 -7.11 -1.66 -2.82
CA ARG A 160 -7.49 -2.50 -3.98
C ARG A 160 -6.31 -2.76 -4.92
N ALA A 161 -5.56 -1.72 -5.27
CA ALA A 161 -4.41 -1.86 -6.16
C ALA A 161 -3.28 -2.70 -5.54
N SER A 162 -3.17 -2.72 -4.21
CA SER A 162 -2.20 -3.56 -3.51
C SER A 162 -2.57 -5.05 -3.49
N ALA A 163 -3.81 -5.40 -3.85
CA ALA A 163 -4.30 -6.78 -3.83
C ALA A 163 -4.00 -7.52 -2.51
N GLY A 164 -4.11 -6.81 -1.37
CA GLY A 164 -3.89 -7.36 -0.03
C GLY A 164 -2.44 -7.30 0.48
N SER A 165 -1.47 -6.88 -0.33
CA SER A 165 -0.06 -6.77 0.10
C SER A 165 0.11 -5.86 1.31
N LEU A 166 -0.67 -4.78 1.42
CA LEU A 166 -0.65 -3.87 2.57
C LEU A 166 -1.18 -4.49 3.88
N PHE A 167 -1.72 -5.68 3.84
CA PHE A 167 -2.06 -6.44 5.05
C PHE A 167 -0.88 -7.27 5.58
N ARG A 168 0.18 -7.46 4.79
CA ARG A 168 1.30 -8.37 5.09
C ARG A 168 2.66 -7.70 5.15
N ILE A 169 2.93 -6.78 4.22
CA ILE A 169 4.23 -6.11 4.18
C ILE A 169 4.30 -5.01 5.23
N PRO A 170 5.39 -4.93 6.02
CA PRO A 170 5.59 -3.83 6.96
C PRO A 170 5.60 -2.47 6.27
N PHE A 171 4.88 -1.49 6.82
CA PHE A 171 4.95 -0.11 6.33
C PHE A 171 4.75 0.90 7.46
N LEU A 172 5.30 2.09 7.25
CA LEU A 172 4.98 3.28 8.04
C LEU A 172 4.47 4.38 7.11
N HIS A 173 3.55 5.19 7.60
CA HIS A 173 2.98 6.29 6.81
C HIS A 173 2.99 7.62 7.56
N GLY A 174 2.94 8.72 6.81
CA GLY A 174 3.01 10.06 7.37
C GLY A 174 4.37 10.38 7.97
N VAL A 175 5.42 9.66 7.54
CA VAL A 175 6.78 9.82 8.04
C VAL A 175 7.38 11.09 7.44
N ASP A 176 8.05 11.87 8.28
CA ASP A 176 8.80 13.03 7.84
C ASP A 176 10.06 12.61 7.05
N ALA A 177 10.39 13.31 5.97
CA ALA A 177 11.52 12.95 5.09
C ALA A 177 12.86 12.95 5.84
N ALA A 178 13.09 13.91 6.74
CA ALA A 178 14.30 13.98 7.53
C ALA A 178 14.41 12.82 8.52
N LEU A 179 13.29 12.44 9.16
CA LEU A 179 13.25 11.27 10.04
C LEU A 179 13.48 9.96 9.27
N ALA A 180 12.87 9.81 8.10
CA ALA A 180 13.09 8.66 7.24
C ALA A 180 14.57 8.54 6.83
N ARG A 181 15.17 9.65 6.36
CA ARG A 181 16.58 9.72 6.00
C ARG A 181 17.50 9.33 7.18
N ALA A 182 17.23 9.85 8.37
CA ALA A 182 18.00 9.53 9.57
C ALA A 182 17.93 8.03 9.91
N ALA A 183 16.74 7.44 9.87
CA ALA A 183 16.54 6.02 10.13
C ALA A 183 17.24 5.12 9.08
N LEU A 184 17.13 5.46 7.80
CA LEU A 184 17.81 4.72 6.71
C LEU A 184 19.33 4.79 6.88
N ARG A 185 19.89 5.97 7.15
CA ARG A 185 21.30 6.16 7.42
C ARG A 185 21.79 5.37 8.65
N GLN A 186 21.04 5.41 9.75
CA GLN A 186 21.38 4.66 10.97
C GLN A 186 21.47 3.16 10.72
N ASN A 187 20.61 2.63 9.84
CA ASN A 187 20.61 1.23 9.42
C ASN A 187 21.51 0.92 8.23
N LYS A 188 22.39 1.86 7.84
CA LYS A 188 23.38 1.72 6.74
C LYS A 188 22.73 1.35 5.41
N VAL A 189 21.53 1.83 5.16
CA VAL A 189 20.79 1.62 3.92
C VAL A 189 21.26 2.64 2.89
N GLU A 190 21.84 2.17 1.77
CA GLU A 190 22.19 3.01 0.64
C GLU A 190 20.95 3.41 -0.14
N LEU A 191 20.80 4.70 -0.45
CA LEU A 191 19.62 5.22 -1.12
C LEU A 191 19.85 5.37 -2.62
N TYR A 192 18.87 4.92 -3.39
CA TYR A 192 18.80 5.08 -4.83
C TYR A 192 17.53 5.83 -5.22
N ALA A 193 17.67 6.98 -5.86
CA ALA A 193 16.55 7.77 -6.36
C ALA A 193 16.31 7.41 -7.83
N GLY A 194 15.12 6.87 -8.10
CA GLY A 194 14.67 6.64 -9.47
C GLY A 194 14.34 7.96 -10.16
N VAL A 195 15.14 8.34 -11.15
CA VAL A 195 14.98 9.60 -11.90
C VAL A 195 15.00 9.34 -13.40
N PRO A 196 14.33 10.20 -14.21
CA PRO A 196 14.47 10.14 -15.66
C PRO A 196 15.92 10.36 -16.10
N ALA A 197 16.36 9.63 -17.12
CA ALA A 197 17.65 9.91 -17.77
C ALA A 197 17.58 11.27 -18.48
N ARG A 198 18.51 12.17 -18.16
CA ARG A 198 18.68 13.44 -18.86
C ARG A 198 20.06 13.51 -19.47
N ALA A 199 20.13 13.96 -20.71
CA ALA A 199 21.41 14.15 -21.39
C ALA A 199 22.34 15.08 -20.58
N GLY A 200 23.60 14.64 -20.36
CA GLY A 200 24.62 15.40 -19.62
C GLY A 200 24.46 15.36 -18.09
N SER A 201 23.55 14.58 -17.52
CA SER A 201 23.45 14.40 -16.07
C SER A 201 24.32 13.22 -15.58
N ALA A 202 24.89 13.35 -14.37
CA ALA A 202 25.66 12.28 -13.72
C ALA A 202 24.74 11.19 -13.11
N VAL A 203 23.73 10.74 -13.88
CA VAL A 203 22.80 9.70 -13.46
C VAL A 203 23.36 8.34 -13.85
N ARG A 204 23.45 7.43 -12.91
CA ARG A 204 23.90 6.05 -13.18
C ARG A 204 22.81 5.26 -13.91
N SER A 205 23.22 4.38 -14.81
CA SER A 205 22.31 3.39 -15.38
C SER A 205 21.90 2.39 -14.30
N LEU A 206 20.67 1.89 -14.37
CA LEU A 206 20.23 0.79 -13.53
C LEU A 206 21.18 -0.42 -13.58
N ALA A 207 21.79 -0.68 -14.74
CA ALA A 207 22.74 -1.78 -14.92
C ALA A 207 24.01 -1.67 -14.06
N ASP A 208 24.38 -0.44 -13.67
CA ASP A 208 25.57 -0.14 -12.89
C ASP A 208 25.29 0.00 -11.37
N ALA A 209 24.04 -0.17 -10.95
CA ALA A 209 23.64 -0.09 -9.54
C ALA A 209 23.81 -1.43 -8.83
N ASP A 210 24.35 -1.41 -7.60
CA ASP A 210 24.48 -2.60 -6.74
C ASP A 210 23.39 -2.61 -5.66
N PHE A 211 22.37 -3.43 -5.85
CA PHE A 211 21.28 -3.64 -4.88
C PHE A 211 21.49 -4.86 -3.97
N SER A 212 22.64 -5.47 -4.01
CA SER A 212 22.92 -6.71 -3.28
C SER A 212 23.01 -6.52 -1.76
N GLY A 213 23.39 -5.32 -1.31
CA GLY A 213 23.44 -4.91 0.09
C GLY A 213 22.16 -4.26 0.59
N PRO A 214 22.17 -3.74 1.84
CA PRO A 214 21.08 -2.94 2.39
C PRO A 214 20.80 -1.70 1.52
N CYS A 215 19.65 -1.61 0.89
CA CYS A 215 19.33 -0.48 0.01
C CYS A 215 17.88 0.00 0.15
N GLY A 216 17.67 1.26 -0.21
CA GLY A 216 16.38 1.93 -0.27
C GLY A 216 16.12 2.50 -1.66
N LEU A 217 14.96 2.17 -2.21
CA LEU A 217 14.52 2.65 -3.52
C LEU A 217 13.54 3.81 -3.30
N VAL A 218 13.92 5.02 -3.70
CA VAL A 218 13.09 6.21 -3.55
C VAL A 218 12.33 6.47 -4.84
N ILE A 219 11.01 6.44 -4.74
CA ILE A 219 10.08 6.74 -5.82
C ILE A 219 9.41 8.07 -5.51
N GLY A 220 9.68 9.05 -6.35
CA GLY A 220 9.21 10.41 -6.16
C GLY A 220 7.82 10.68 -6.74
N ASN A 221 7.37 11.91 -6.54
CA ASN A 221 6.14 12.43 -7.12
C ASN A 221 6.22 12.45 -8.66
N GLU A 222 5.09 12.18 -9.31
CA GLU A 222 5.00 12.05 -10.78
C GLU A 222 5.41 13.33 -11.53
N ALA A 223 5.16 14.51 -10.96
CA ALA A 223 5.47 15.78 -11.58
C ALA A 223 6.78 16.40 -11.08
N ARG A 224 7.07 16.27 -9.77
CA ARG A 224 8.19 16.95 -9.11
C ARG A 224 9.41 16.05 -8.89
N GLY A 225 9.25 14.74 -9.06
CA GLY A 225 10.30 13.76 -8.77
C GLY A 225 10.55 13.59 -7.27
N VAL A 226 11.74 13.15 -6.93
CA VAL A 226 12.19 12.93 -5.53
C VAL A 226 12.53 14.28 -4.89
N GLY A 227 12.06 14.49 -3.67
CA GLY A 227 12.30 15.70 -2.88
C GLY A 227 13.77 15.87 -2.50
N ALA A 228 14.19 17.14 -2.33
CA ALA A 228 15.59 17.51 -2.10
C ALA A 228 16.19 16.82 -0.85
N GLU A 229 15.41 16.62 0.20
CA GLU A 229 15.87 16.00 1.44
C GLU A 229 16.41 14.58 1.24
N LEU A 230 15.70 13.73 0.49
CA LEU A 230 16.16 12.38 0.20
C LEU A 230 17.12 12.34 -0.96
N ARG A 231 16.90 13.16 -1.99
CA ARG A 231 17.74 13.17 -3.18
C ARG A 231 19.19 13.57 -2.86
N SER A 232 19.39 14.49 -1.91
CA SER A 232 20.75 14.88 -1.49
C SER A 232 21.56 13.76 -0.83
N ALA A 233 20.89 12.69 -0.38
CA ALA A 233 21.50 11.53 0.26
C ALA A 233 21.42 10.26 -0.61
N ALA A 234 20.86 10.34 -1.81
CA ALA A 234 20.64 9.20 -2.70
C ALA A 234 21.54 9.28 -3.95
N LEU A 235 21.84 8.12 -4.50
CA LEU A 235 22.45 7.99 -5.82
C LEU A 235 21.31 8.05 -6.86
N ASP A 236 21.39 8.99 -7.80
CA ASP A 236 20.44 9.07 -8.90
C ASP A 236 20.67 7.88 -9.85
N ILE A 237 19.61 7.11 -10.09
CA ILE A 237 19.62 5.98 -11.04
C ILE A 237 18.50 6.14 -12.07
N SER A 238 18.77 5.75 -13.30
CA SER A 238 17.79 5.76 -14.38
C SER A 238 17.62 4.38 -15.01
N ILE A 239 16.38 4.11 -15.40
CA ILE A 239 16.03 2.98 -16.25
C ILE A 239 16.21 3.44 -17.70
N PRO A 240 17.05 2.78 -18.52
CA PRO A 240 17.18 3.13 -19.92
C PRO A 240 15.85 3.00 -20.66
N THR A 241 15.44 4.03 -21.37
CA THR A 241 14.21 4.08 -22.16
C THR A 241 14.51 4.51 -23.58
N VAL A 242 13.64 4.12 -24.52
CA VAL A 242 13.70 4.53 -25.92
C VAL A 242 12.40 5.21 -26.28
N GLY A 243 12.45 6.46 -26.76
CA GLY A 243 11.27 7.17 -27.25
C GLY A 243 10.36 7.80 -26.20
N VAL A 244 10.66 7.64 -24.90
CA VAL A 244 9.93 8.31 -23.80
C VAL A 244 10.92 8.85 -22.77
N GLU A 245 10.57 9.98 -22.13
CA GLU A 245 11.45 10.60 -21.13
C GLU A 245 11.35 9.92 -19.75
N SER A 246 10.19 9.33 -19.43
CA SER A 246 9.95 8.72 -18.13
C SER A 246 8.94 7.58 -18.22
N LEU A 247 8.99 6.71 -17.24
CA LEU A 247 8.02 5.62 -17.02
C LEU A 247 7.00 6.01 -15.96
N ASN A 248 5.84 5.35 -15.99
CA ASN A 248 4.91 5.38 -14.86
C ASN A 248 5.63 4.97 -13.58
N ALA A 249 5.30 5.60 -12.44
CA ALA A 249 5.99 5.38 -11.17
C ALA A 249 5.95 3.92 -10.69
N ALA A 250 4.81 3.24 -10.86
CA ALA A 250 4.69 1.83 -10.47
C ALA A 250 5.47 0.90 -11.40
N VAL A 251 5.52 1.21 -12.68
CA VAL A 251 6.34 0.47 -13.67
C VAL A 251 7.81 0.62 -13.33
N ALA A 252 8.28 1.84 -13.10
CA ALA A 252 9.66 2.11 -12.71
C ALA A 252 10.04 1.37 -11.41
N ALA A 253 9.20 1.49 -10.38
CA ALA A 253 9.41 0.78 -9.11
C ALA A 253 9.47 -0.74 -9.31
N GLY A 254 8.59 -1.31 -10.14
CA GLY A 254 8.58 -2.74 -10.44
C GLY A 254 9.90 -3.21 -11.09
N ILE A 255 10.44 -2.44 -12.03
CA ILE A 255 11.72 -2.75 -12.70
C ILE A 255 12.89 -2.68 -11.68
N LEU A 256 12.94 -1.64 -10.86
CA LEU A 256 13.97 -1.48 -9.83
C LEU A 256 13.92 -2.62 -8.81
N LEU A 257 12.73 -2.98 -8.35
CA LEU A 257 12.52 -4.08 -7.40
C LEU A 257 12.87 -5.44 -7.98
N TYR A 258 12.49 -5.69 -9.24
CA TYR A 258 12.87 -6.91 -9.94
C TYR A 258 14.39 -7.04 -10.05
N GLU A 259 15.08 -5.97 -10.43
CA GLU A 259 16.55 -5.97 -10.55
C GLU A 259 17.20 -6.18 -9.16
N ALA A 260 16.71 -5.53 -8.12
CA ALA A 260 17.17 -5.77 -6.76
C ALA A 260 16.99 -7.24 -6.34
N ARG A 261 15.84 -7.84 -6.65
CA ARG A 261 15.59 -9.26 -6.40
C ARG A 261 16.51 -10.17 -7.18
N ARG A 262 16.73 -9.87 -8.46
CA ARG A 262 17.64 -10.64 -9.34
C ARG A 262 19.05 -10.67 -8.80
N GLN A 263 19.60 -9.50 -8.42
CA GLN A 263 20.96 -9.41 -7.86
C GLN A 263 21.09 -10.16 -6.54
N ARG A 264 20.10 -10.06 -5.66
CA ARG A 264 20.09 -10.75 -4.35
C ARG A 264 19.94 -12.27 -4.47
N ALA A 265 19.22 -12.76 -5.48
CA ALA A 265 19.08 -14.20 -5.72
C ALA A 265 20.35 -14.86 -6.26
N LEU A 266 21.30 -14.11 -6.78
CA LEU A 266 22.59 -14.60 -7.28
C LEU A 266 23.66 -14.71 -6.19
N ARG A 267 23.38 -14.20 -4.98
CA ARG A 267 24.27 -14.39 -3.83
C ARG A 267 23.83 -15.66 -3.08
N PRO A 268 24.74 -16.61 -2.87
CA PRO A 268 24.49 -17.83 -2.11
C PRO A 268 24.16 -17.55 -0.64
#